data_a9dee8f695a33853fbf56e35ddfb0f02
#
_entry.id   a9dee8f695a33853fbf56e35ddfb0f02
#
_cell.length_a   1.000
_cell.length_b   1.000
_cell.length_c   1.000
_cell.angle_alpha   90.00
_cell.angle_beta   90.00
_cell.angle_gamma   90.00
#
_symmetry.space_group_name_H-M   'P 1'
#
loop_
_entity.id
_entity.type
_entity.pdbx_description
1 polymer ?
#
loop_
_entity_poly.entity_id
_entity_poly.type
_entity_poly.pdbx_seq_one_letter_code
_entity_poly.pdbx_strand_id
1 'polypeptide(L)'
;MPEPSVAHFYDELADDYHLIYADWDASIRRQGDALDALIGQERAAVLDCSCGIGTQAIGLALRGHRVTGSDLSPRAAARAALEAARRGLRLRTAVADMRRLPFADGQFDTVVCADNSLPHLLTERDVHAALAEMRRVLRPAGLLLVSTRPYDDLMRDRPASTLPQVHQVADVEGGERTVTFQLWHWHDGEHYDLEHFQLLPANGHWRVRVRRTTYWALGRDRLTSLAAGAGFVDLGWRMPQETGFFQPLLVARAGM
;
A
#
# COMPACT_ATOMS: atom_id res chain seq x y z
N MET A 1 8.00 12.81 -23.12
CA MET A 1 7.51 13.57 -21.93
C MET A 1 8.15 12.93 -20.73
N PRO A 2 8.60 13.68 -19.71
CA PRO A 2 9.08 13.03 -18.49
C PRO A 2 7.96 12.16 -17.92
N GLU A 3 8.32 10.97 -17.42
CA GLU A 3 7.36 10.09 -16.77
C GLU A 3 6.78 10.78 -15.55
N PRO A 4 5.45 10.67 -15.32
CA PRO A 4 4.84 11.24 -14.14
C PRO A 4 5.45 10.61 -12.88
N SER A 5 5.79 11.44 -11.89
CA SER A 5 6.31 10.95 -10.62
C SER A 5 5.28 10.07 -9.90
N VAL A 6 5.74 9.16 -9.03
CA VAL A 6 4.86 8.33 -8.18
C VAL A 6 3.87 9.20 -7.39
N ALA A 7 4.32 10.35 -6.87
CA ALA A 7 3.45 11.31 -6.19
C ALA A 7 2.31 11.81 -7.09
N HIS A 8 2.63 12.15 -8.34
CA HIS A 8 1.62 12.62 -9.30
C HIS A 8 0.60 11.52 -9.64
N PHE A 9 1.06 10.28 -9.82
CA PHE A 9 0.18 9.13 -10.06
C PHE A 9 -0.87 8.99 -8.94
N TYR A 10 -0.44 9.05 -7.68
CA TYR A 10 -1.34 8.92 -6.53
C TYR A 10 -2.16 10.19 -6.26
N ASP A 11 -1.66 11.38 -6.57
CA ASP A 11 -2.45 12.60 -6.52
C ASP A 11 -3.62 12.57 -7.50
N GLU A 12 -3.39 12.09 -8.72
CA GLU A 12 -4.47 11.94 -9.70
C GLU A 12 -5.44 10.81 -9.34
N LEU A 13 -4.95 9.75 -8.69
CA LEU A 13 -5.77 8.60 -8.29
C LEU A 13 -6.58 8.89 -7.02
N ALA A 14 -6.13 9.80 -6.16
CA ALA A 14 -6.66 9.99 -4.81
C ALA A 14 -8.19 10.09 -4.74
N ASP A 15 -8.85 10.79 -5.67
CA ASP A 15 -10.30 10.96 -5.65
C ASP A 15 -11.08 9.71 -6.06
N ASP A 16 -10.48 8.85 -6.88
CA ASP A 16 -11.11 7.66 -7.46
C ASP A 16 -10.55 6.35 -6.90
N TYR A 17 -9.57 6.41 -5.98
CA TYR A 17 -8.86 5.22 -5.52
C TYR A 17 -9.79 4.19 -4.87
N HIS A 18 -10.78 4.63 -4.11
CA HIS A 18 -11.77 3.75 -3.49
C HIS A 18 -12.58 2.92 -4.51
N LEU A 19 -12.68 3.38 -5.77
CA LEU A 19 -13.41 2.69 -6.84
C LEU A 19 -12.68 1.45 -7.39
N ILE A 20 -11.44 1.21 -6.98
CA ILE A 20 -10.76 -0.06 -7.31
C ILE A 20 -11.23 -1.22 -6.42
N TYR A 21 -11.97 -0.93 -5.36
CA TYR A 21 -12.52 -1.93 -4.45
C TYR A 21 -13.98 -2.18 -4.79
N ALA A 22 -14.40 -3.43 -4.74
CA ALA A 22 -15.82 -3.79 -4.87
C ALA A 22 -16.65 -3.21 -3.70
N ASP A 23 -16.08 -3.26 -2.49
CA ASP A 23 -16.58 -2.64 -1.27
C ASP A 23 -15.37 -2.17 -0.47
N TRP A 24 -15.15 -0.85 -0.46
CA TRP A 24 -14.00 -0.29 0.22
C TRP A 24 -14.10 -0.40 1.75
N ASP A 25 -15.28 -0.23 2.32
CA ASP A 25 -15.49 -0.37 3.77
C ASP A 25 -15.29 -1.82 4.24
N ALA A 26 -15.75 -2.80 3.47
CA ALA A 26 -15.44 -4.20 3.74
C ALA A 26 -13.93 -4.49 3.61
N SER A 27 -13.26 -3.85 2.65
CA SER A 27 -11.81 -3.98 2.47
C SER A 27 -11.02 -3.36 3.63
N ILE A 28 -11.43 -2.17 4.12
CA ILE A 28 -10.86 -1.54 5.31
C ILE A 28 -10.95 -2.49 6.52
N ARG A 29 -12.12 -3.05 6.78
CA ARG A 29 -12.32 -3.98 7.91
C ARG A 29 -11.47 -5.22 7.78
N ARG A 30 -11.56 -5.92 6.64
CA ARG A 30 -10.83 -7.19 6.41
C ARG A 30 -9.31 -7.01 6.50
N GLN A 31 -8.77 -5.94 5.91
CA GLN A 31 -7.34 -5.68 5.96
C GLN A 31 -6.90 -5.24 7.35
N GLY A 32 -7.71 -4.44 8.05
CA GLY A 32 -7.49 -4.09 9.44
C GLY A 32 -7.43 -5.31 10.35
N ASP A 33 -8.37 -6.28 10.19
CA ASP A 33 -8.40 -7.53 10.95
C ASP A 33 -7.12 -8.36 10.73
N ALA A 34 -6.72 -8.51 9.47
CA ALA A 34 -5.54 -9.31 9.12
C ALA A 34 -4.25 -8.71 9.69
N LEU A 35 -4.09 -7.39 9.65
CA LEU A 35 -2.92 -6.70 10.19
C LEU A 35 -2.94 -6.67 11.72
N ASP A 36 -4.10 -6.46 12.36
CA ASP A 36 -4.27 -6.48 13.82
C ASP A 36 -3.87 -7.85 14.40
N ALA A 37 -4.31 -8.94 13.76
CA ALA A 37 -3.93 -10.30 14.17
C ALA A 37 -2.41 -10.53 14.14
N LEU A 38 -1.69 -9.92 13.18
CA LEU A 38 -0.22 -10.01 13.10
C LEU A 38 0.48 -9.11 14.11
N ILE A 39 -0.09 -7.95 14.42
CA ILE A 39 0.42 -7.05 15.46
C ILE A 39 0.36 -7.72 16.82
N GLY A 40 -0.74 -8.41 17.13
CA GLY A 40 -0.88 -9.27 18.30
C GLY A 40 -0.80 -8.55 19.65
N GLN A 41 -0.91 -7.23 19.69
CA GLN A 41 -0.93 -6.41 20.90
C GLN A 41 -1.99 -5.33 20.81
N GLU A 42 -2.65 -5.02 21.93
CA GLU A 42 -3.64 -3.96 21.98
C GLU A 42 -2.99 -2.56 21.92
N ARG A 43 -3.65 -1.63 21.22
CA ARG A 43 -3.33 -0.19 21.22
C ARG A 43 -1.88 0.16 20.85
N ALA A 44 -1.28 -0.59 19.93
CA ALA A 44 0.04 -0.30 19.41
C ALA A 44 0.13 1.12 18.82
N ALA A 45 1.32 1.73 18.91
CA ALA A 45 1.66 2.90 18.10
C ALA A 45 2.09 2.43 16.70
N VAL A 46 1.26 2.64 15.69
CA VAL A 46 1.47 2.15 14.33
C VAL A 46 1.75 3.30 13.38
N LEU A 47 2.79 3.17 12.57
CA LEU A 47 3.00 3.99 11.38
C LEU A 47 2.57 3.19 10.14
N ASP A 48 1.64 3.72 9.36
CA ASP A 48 1.40 3.31 7.98
C ASP A 48 2.19 4.28 7.08
N CYS A 49 3.34 3.85 6.55
CA CYS A 49 4.29 4.74 5.87
C CYS A 49 4.00 4.92 4.37
N SER A 50 2.89 4.39 3.90
CA SER A 50 2.35 4.53 2.54
C SER A 50 0.83 4.45 2.57
N CYS A 51 0.23 5.29 3.40
CA CYS A 51 -1.17 5.13 3.81
C CYS A 51 -2.20 5.35 2.70
N GLY A 52 -1.81 5.92 1.57
CA GLY A 52 -2.73 6.22 0.48
C GLY A 52 -3.95 7.00 0.98
N ILE A 53 -5.14 6.54 0.61
CA ILE A 53 -6.41 7.09 1.09
C ILE A 53 -6.87 6.50 2.44
N GLY A 54 -6.02 5.71 3.11
CA GLY A 54 -6.21 5.26 4.49
C GLY A 54 -6.77 3.85 4.65
N THR A 55 -6.77 2.98 3.66
CA THR A 55 -7.40 1.65 3.75
C THR A 55 -6.90 0.86 4.97
N GLN A 56 -5.59 0.70 5.11
CA GLN A 56 -4.97 -0.03 6.23
C GLN A 56 -4.97 0.81 7.52
N ALA A 57 -4.61 2.09 7.42
CA ALA A 57 -4.55 3.00 8.56
C ALA A 57 -5.90 3.14 9.28
N ILE A 58 -7.00 3.29 8.54
CA ILE A 58 -8.37 3.36 9.09
C ILE A 58 -8.76 2.00 9.68
N GLY A 59 -8.46 0.90 8.99
CA GLY A 59 -8.72 -0.45 9.47
C GLY A 59 -8.08 -0.70 10.83
N LEU A 60 -6.81 -0.35 11.01
CA LEU A 60 -6.09 -0.46 12.26
C LEU A 60 -6.60 0.51 13.35
N ALA A 61 -6.98 1.74 12.96
CA ALA A 61 -7.59 2.68 13.90
C ALA A 61 -8.95 2.19 14.43
N LEU A 62 -9.75 1.50 13.61
CA LEU A 62 -11.00 0.83 14.02
C LEU A 62 -10.75 -0.30 15.02
N ARG A 63 -9.55 -0.91 15.04
CA ARG A 63 -9.11 -1.91 16.03
C ARG A 63 -8.52 -1.30 17.30
N GLY A 64 -8.53 0.04 17.42
CA GLY A 64 -8.09 0.75 18.61
C GLY A 64 -6.60 1.10 18.66
N HIS A 65 -5.85 0.84 17.59
CA HIS A 65 -4.45 1.27 17.49
C HIS A 65 -4.33 2.79 17.37
N ARG A 66 -3.19 3.31 17.83
CA ARG A 66 -2.82 4.72 17.65
C ARG A 66 -2.06 4.86 16.34
N VAL A 67 -2.79 5.11 15.26
CA VAL A 67 -2.22 5.13 13.91
C VAL A 67 -1.79 6.53 13.50
N THR A 68 -0.61 6.61 12.91
CA THR A 68 -0.13 7.74 12.12
C THR A 68 0.05 7.26 10.68
N GLY A 69 -0.46 8.00 9.71
CA GLY A 69 -0.24 7.73 8.29
C GLY A 69 0.82 8.67 7.70
N SER A 70 1.60 8.21 6.75
CA SER A 70 2.35 9.09 5.85
C SER A 70 2.25 8.59 4.42
N ASP A 71 2.27 9.52 3.47
CA ASP A 71 2.22 9.21 2.05
C ASP A 71 3.00 10.24 1.25
N LEU A 72 3.51 9.85 0.09
CA LEU A 72 4.21 10.75 -0.82
C LEU A 72 3.24 11.72 -1.51
N SER A 73 1.97 11.33 -1.68
CA SER A 73 0.90 12.13 -2.24
C SER A 73 0.21 12.98 -1.17
N PRO A 74 0.30 14.33 -1.23
CA PRO A 74 -0.43 15.20 -0.32
C PRO A 74 -1.96 15.03 -0.42
N ARG A 75 -2.49 14.75 -1.61
CA ARG A 75 -3.94 14.54 -1.80
C ARG A 75 -4.41 13.23 -1.17
N ALA A 76 -3.65 12.15 -1.32
CA ALA A 76 -3.96 10.86 -0.69
C ALA A 76 -3.92 10.98 0.83
N ALA A 77 -2.84 11.56 1.40
CA ALA A 77 -2.71 11.76 2.84
C ALA A 77 -3.83 12.63 3.43
N ALA A 78 -4.20 13.72 2.74
CA ALA A 78 -5.33 14.57 3.17
C ALA A 78 -6.66 13.81 3.12
N ARG A 79 -6.88 13.01 2.08
CA ARG A 79 -8.07 12.18 1.96
C ARG A 79 -8.13 11.12 3.07
N ALA A 80 -7.03 10.47 3.41
CA ALA A 80 -6.99 9.50 4.50
C ALA A 80 -7.47 10.10 5.83
N ALA A 81 -7.01 11.32 6.17
CA ALA A 81 -7.46 12.03 7.36
C ALA A 81 -8.97 12.35 7.32
N LEU A 82 -9.46 12.80 6.17
CA LEU A 82 -10.89 13.11 5.96
C LEU A 82 -11.77 11.85 6.09
N GLU A 83 -11.35 10.76 5.46
CA GLU A 83 -12.08 9.49 5.49
C GLU A 83 -12.11 8.86 6.90
N ALA A 84 -11.02 9.00 7.66
CA ALA A 84 -11.00 8.63 9.06
C ALA A 84 -11.99 9.48 9.88
N ALA A 85 -11.98 10.81 9.68
CA ALA A 85 -12.88 11.72 10.37
C ALA A 85 -14.37 11.43 10.08
N ARG A 86 -14.73 11.08 8.85
CA ARG A 86 -16.08 10.64 8.45
C ARG A 86 -16.55 9.40 9.21
N ARG A 87 -15.61 8.58 9.69
CA ARG A 87 -15.88 7.37 10.50
C ARG A 87 -15.72 7.60 11.99
N GLY A 88 -15.63 8.88 12.44
CA GLY A 88 -15.47 9.23 13.86
C GLY A 88 -14.08 8.92 14.42
N LEU A 89 -13.09 8.68 13.56
CA LEU A 89 -11.72 8.34 13.95
C LEU A 89 -10.79 9.55 13.82
N ARG A 90 -9.73 9.55 14.61
CA ARG A 90 -8.65 10.54 14.52
C ARG A 90 -7.41 9.87 13.91
N LEU A 91 -7.13 10.17 12.65
CA LEU A 91 -5.91 9.76 11.96
C LEU A 91 -5.03 10.99 11.72
N ARG A 92 -3.81 10.97 12.26
CA ARG A 92 -2.79 11.98 11.92
C ARG A 92 -2.11 11.54 10.64
N THR A 93 -1.94 12.47 9.69
CA THR A 93 -1.23 12.19 8.45
C THR A 93 -0.10 13.19 8.21
N ALA A 94 0.94 12.76 7.53
CA ALA A 94 2.06 13.57 7.09
C ALA A 94 2.35 13.31 5.60
N VAL A 95 2.81 14.31 4.89
CA VAL A 95 3.37 14.12 3.53
C VAL A 95 4.83 13.78 3.68
N ALA A 96 5.23 12.59 3.24
CA ALA A 96 6.61 12.11 3.41
C ALA A 96 6.99 11.06 2.38
N ASP A 97 8.26 11.07 2.01
CA ASP A 97 8.92 9.97 1.31
C ASP A 97 9.34 8.91 2.34
N MET A 98 9.02 7.63 2.08
CA MET A 98 9.38 6.54 3.00
C MET A 98 10.90 6.35 3.15
N ARG A 99 11.71 6.91 2.25
CA ARG A 99 13.18 6.96 2.34
C ARG A 99 13.69 8.01 3.32
N ARG A 100 12.80 8.88 3.82
CA ARG A 100 13.11 9.95 4.79
C ARG A 100 11.88 10.29 5.62
N LEU A 101 11.62 9.50 6.64
CA LEU A 101 10.43 9.65 7.49
C LEU A 101 10.60 10.78 8.52
N PRO A 102 9.64 11.72 8.63
CA PRO A 102 9.74 12.87 9.54
C PRO A 102 9.33 12.52 10.98
N PHE A 103 9.78 11.36 11.47
CA PHE A 103 9.46 10.86 12.80
C PHE A 103 10.74 10.58 13.60
N ALA A 104 10.63 10.63 14.92
CA ALA A 104 11.74 10.34 15.82
C ALA A 104 12.12 8.83 15.80
N ASP A 105 13.36 8.55 16.18
CA ASP A 105 13.85 7.18 16.36
C ASP A 105 13.03 6.47 17.45
N GLY A 106 12.69 5.21 17.22
CA GLY A 106 11.98 4.39 18.19
C GLY A 106 10.59 4.89 18.57
N GLN A 107 9.90 5.59 17.68
CA GLN A 107 8.59 6.17 17.97
C GLN A 107 7.45 5.15 17.90
N PHE A 108 7.56 4.12 17.07
CA PHE A 108 6.48 3.20 16.75
C PHE A 108 6.74 1.77 17.22
N ASP A 109 5.68 1.08 17.60
CA ASP A 109 5.69 -0.35 17.92
C ASP A 109 5.63 -1.19 16.63
N THR A 110 4.94 -0.66 15.61
CA THR A 110 4.76 -1.33 14.31
C THR A 110 4.88 -0.31 13.18
N VAL A 111 5.53 -0.73 12.09
CA VAL A 111 5.50 -0.03 10.79
C VAL A 111 4.84 -0.93 9.76
N VAL A 112 3.90 -0.37 9.02
CA VAL A 112 3.21 -1.01 7.89
C VAL A 112 3.59 -0.28 6.61
N CYS A 113 3.99 -1.02 5.58
CA CYS A 113 4.17 -0.57 4.22
C CYS A 113 3.41 -1.55 3.31
N ALA A 114 2.13 -1.26 3.07
CA ALA A 114 1.23 -2.21 2.45
C ALA A 114 0.81 -1.81 1.02
N ASP A 115 0.04 -2.70 0.40
CA ASP A 115 -0.56 -2.54 -0.93
C ASP A 115 0.48 -2.25 -2.03
N ASN A 116 1.60 -2.99 -1.98
CA ASN A 116 2.62 -2.93 -3.02
C ASN A 116 3.31 -1.57 -3.18
N SER A 117 3.44 -0.80 -2.11
CA SER A 117 4.01 0.55 -2.16
C SER A 117 5.54 0.54 -2.26
N LEU A 118 6.23 -0.36 -1.54
CA LEU A 118 7.69 -0.44 -1.55
C LEU A 118 8.29 -0.65 -2.97
N PRO A 119 7.70 -1.47 -3.86
CA PRO A 119 8.13 -1.67 -5.24
C PRO A 119 8.10 -0.46 -6.17
N HIS A 120 7.58 0.68 -5.75
CA HIS A 120 7.78 1.95 -6.46
C HIS A 120 9.21 2.48 -6.35
N LEU A 121 9.99 1.96 -5.43
CA LEU A 121 11.43 2.23 -5.33
C LEU A 121 12.15 1.28 -6.29
N LEU A 122 12.66 1.84 -7.38
CA LEU A 122 13.15 1.08 -8.53
C LEU A 122 14.59 0.59 -8.38
N THR A 123 15.24 0.83 -7.21
CA THR A 123 16.64 0.45 -6.97
C THR A 123 16.81 -0.13 -5.58
N GLU A 124 17.78 -1.06 -5.45
CA GLU A 124 18.16 -1.60 -4.13
C GLU A 124 18.55 -0.51 -3.13
N ARG A 125 19.27 0.50 -3.59
CA ARG A 125 19.68 1.62 -2.77
C ARG A 125 18.48 2.32 -2.14
N ASP A 126 17.44 2.57 -2.94
CA ASP A 126 16.24 3.27 -2.47
C ASP A 126 15.40 2.38 -1.56
N VAL A 127 15.26 1.10 -1.89
CA VAL A 127 14.57 0.12 -1.02
C VAL A 127 15.31 -0.02 0.32
N HIS A 128 16.64 -0.15 0.29
CA HIS A 128 17.45 -0.21 1.51
C HIS A 128 17.31 1.06 2.35
N ALA A 129 17.30 2.25 1.71
CA ALA A 129 17.11 3.52 2.43
C ALA A 129 15.73 3.58 3.12
N ALA A 130 14.68 3.13 2.44
CA ALA A 130 13.33 3.06 3.02
C ALA A 130 13.26 2.06 4.19
N LEU A 131 13.83 0.88 4.04
CA LEU A 131 13.88 -0.14 5.10
C LEU A 131 14.70 0.35 6.30
N ALA A 132 15.82 1.05 6.08
CA ALA A 132 16.61 1.66 7.15
C ALA A 132 15.81 2.73 7.92
N GLU A 133 15.03 3.57 7.24
CA GLU A 133 14.16 4.55 7.87
C GLU A 133 13.00 3.88 8.65
N MET A 134 12.37 2.85 8.07
CA MET A 134 11.36 2.06 8.78
C MET A 134 11.94 1.43 10.06
N ARG A 135 13.18 0.90 10.00
CA ARG A 135 13.87 0.37 11.18
C ARG A 135 14.18 1.46 12.20
N ARG A 136 14.68 2.63 11.76
CA ARG A 136 15.01 3.76 12.64
C ARG A 136 13.81 4.21 13.47
N VAL A 137 12.64 4.34 12.85
CA VAL A 137 11.43 4.81 13.55
C VAL A 137 10.76 3.73 14.41
N LEU A 138 11.11 2.46 14.21
CA LEU A 138 10.67 1.34 15.07
C LEU A 138 11.42 1.31 16.38
N ARG A 139 10.72 0.97 17.45
CA ARG A 139 11.32 0.58 18.74
C ARG A 139 12.18 -0.66 18.58
N PRO A 140 13.15 -0.90 19.47
CA PRO A 140 13.84 -2.19 19.50
C PRO A 140 12.84 -3.35 19.55
N ALA A 141 13.05 -4.38 18.75
CA ALA A 141 12.15 -5.50 18.53
C ALA A 141 10.73 -5.13 17.97
N GLY A 142 10.55 -3.88 17.50
CA GLY A 142 9.31 -3.44 16.84
C GLY A 142 9.02 -4.23 15.57
N LEU A 143 7.75 -4.29 15.20
CA LEU A 143 7.25 -5.11 14.09
C LEU A 143 7.26 -4.34 12.76
N LEU A 144 7.81 -4.95 11.72
CA LEU A 144 7.66 -4.52 10.33
C LEU A 144 6.69 -5.43 9.59
N LEU A 145 5.73 -4.85 8.86
CA LEU A 145 4.81 -5.53 7.96
C LEU A 145 4.93 -4.88 6.57
N VAL A 146 5.41 -5.62 5.58
CA VAL A 146 5.49 -5.15 4.18
C VAL A 146 4.70 -6.09 3.29
N SER A 147 3.75 -5.56 2.51
CA SER A 147 3.07 -6.39 1.51
C SER A 147 3.49 -6.05 0.10
N THR A 148 3.61 -7.08 -0.73
CA THR A 148 3.91 -6.96 -2.15
C THR A 148 2.99 -7.89 -2.96
N ARG A 149 2.87 -7.61 -4.25
CA ARG A 149 2.28 -8.57 -5.20
C ARG A 149 3.09 -9.89 -5.17
N PRO A 150 2.50 -11.00 -5.63
CA PRO A 150 3.22 -12.30 -5.71
C PRO A 150 4.23 -12.27 -6.86
N TYR A 151 5.29 -11.48 -6.71
CA TYR A 151 6.23 -11.18 -7.79
C TYR A 151 6.99 -12.38 -8.31
N ASP A 152 7.23 -13.42 -7.48
CA ASP A 152 7.87 -14.64 -7.96
C ASP A 152 7.05 -15.33 -9.06
N ASP A 153 5.71 -15.31 -8.92
CA ASP A 153 4.79 -15.82 -9.94
C ASP A 153 4.67 -14.86 -11.12
N LEU A 154 4.53 -13.57 -10.85
CA LEU A 154 4.38 -12.54 -11.88
C LEU A 154 5.60 -12.43 -12.79
N MET A 155 6.82 -12.57 -12.27
CA MET A 155 8.05 -12.58 -13.08
C MET A 155 8.14 -13.82 -13.97
N ARG A 156 7.63 -14.96 -13.51
CA ARG A 156 7.56 -16.18 -14.32
C ARG A 156 6.52 -16.07 -15.43
N ASP A 157 5.33 -15.58 -15.10
CA ASP A 157 4.16 -15.61 -15.99
C ASP A 157 4.08 -14.37 -16.89
N ARG A 158 4.71 -13.26 -16.51
CA ARG A 158 4.77 -11.96 -17.22
C ARG A 158 3.45 -11.56 -17.89
N PRO A 159 2.37 -11.40 -17.11
CA PRO A 159 1.08 -11.05 -17.69
C PRO A 159 1.18 -9.69 -18.41
N ALA A 160 0.53 -9.58 -19.56
CA ALA A 160 0.42 -8.30 -20.28
C ALA A 160 -0.73 -7.44 -19.75
N SER A 161 -1.70 -8.04 -19.04
CA SER A 161 -2.87 -7.33 -18.50
C SER A 161 -3.51 -8.09 -17.35
N THR A 162 -4.31 -7.38 -16.56
CA THR A 162 -5.28 -8.02 -15.65
C THR A 162 -6.62 -8.20 -16.36
N LEU A 163 -7.42 -9.14 -15.86
CA LEU A 163 -8.83 -9.23 -16.26
C LEU A 163 -9.57 -7.95 -15.81
N PRO A 164 -10.54 -7.47 -16.60
CA PRO A 164 -11.40 -6.37 -16.19
C PRO A 164 -12.16 -6.71 -14.90
N GLN A 165 -12.10 -5.82 -13.92
CA GLN A 165 -12.87 -5.88 -12.69
C GLN A 165 -14.06 -4.92 -12.83
N VAL A 166 -15.27 -5.46 -12.68
CA VAL A 166 -16.50 -4.68 -12.75
C VAL A 166 -17.05 -4.49 -11.35
N HIS A 167 -17.18 -3.26 -10.91
CA HIS A 167 -17.72 -2.92 -9.59
C HIS A 167 -19.02 -2.11 -9.75
N GLN A 168 -20.00 -2.37 -8.88
CA GLN A 168 -21.17 -1.50 -8.76
C GLN A 168 -20.83 -0.32 -7.86
N VAL A 169 -21.20 0.89 -8.27
CA VAL A 169 -21.06 2.08 -7.39
C VAL A 169 -22.21 2.04 -6.39
N ALA A 170 -21.90 1.92 -5.11
CA ALA A 170 -22.85 1.56 -4.05
C ALA A 170 -23.96 2.58 -3.81
N ASP A 171 -23.84 3.86 -4.19
CA ASP A 171 -24.74 4.93 -3.80
C ASP A 171 -25.44 5.63 -4.98
N VAL A 172 -25.50 4.99 -6.15
CA VAL A 172 -26.21 5.55 -7.32
C VAL A 172 -27.45 4.73 -7.63
N GLU A 173 -28.64 5.32 -7.47
CA GLU A 173 -29.89 4.75 -7.99
C GLU A 173 -29.76 4.51 -9.49
N GLY A 174 -29.87 3.25 -9.92
CA GLY A 174 -29.69 2.83 -11.31
C GLY A 174 -28.50 1.93 -11.58
N GLY A 175 -27.64 1.64 -10.59
CA GLY A 175 -26.61 0.60 -10.69
C GLY A 175 -25.47 0.97 -11.66
N GLU A 176 -24.97 2.21 -11.61
CA GLU A 176 -23.80 2.60 -12.38
C GLU A 176 -22.62 1.68 -12.04
N ARG A 177 -21.90 1.24 -13.04
CA ARG A 177 -20.75 0.34 -12.90
C ARG A 177 -19.47 1.07 -13.24
N THR A 178 -18.40 0.76 -12.51
CA THR A 178 -17.04 1.11 -12.88
C THR A 178 -16.33 -0.13 -13.39
N VAL A 179 -15.39 0.05 -14.32
CA VAL A 179 -14.53 -1.03 -14.80
C VAL A 179 -13.09 -0.62 -14.60
N THR A 180 -12.30 -1.49 -13.99
CA THR A 180 -10.86 -1.27 -13.82
C THR A 180 -10.08 -2.43 -14.39
N PHE A 181 -8.95 -2.15 -15.01
CA PHE A 181 -7.98 -3.14 -15.45
C PHE A 181 -6.61 -2.49 -15.59
N GLN A 182 -5.58 -3.29 -15.77
CA GLN A 182 -4.19 -2.84 -15.91
C GLN A 182 -3.57 -3.45 -17.15
N LEU A 183 -2.75 -2.67 -17.85
CA LEU A 183 -1.81 -3.16 -18.84
C LEU A 183 -0.41 -3.09 -18.27
N TRP A 184 0.42 -4.09 -18.56
CA TRP A 184 1.75 -4.25 -18.01
C TRP A 184 2.77 -4.38 -19.12
N HIS A 185 3.77 -3.51 -19.13
CA HIS A 185 4.84 -3.48 -20.10
C HIS A 185 6.16 -3.81 -19.42
N TRP A 186 6.58 -5.05 -19.54
CA TRP A 186 7.82 -5.54 -18.95
C TRP A 186 9.04 -5.04 -19.75
N HIS A 187 10.07 -4.50 -19.04
CA HIS A 187 11.31 -4.00 -19.67
C HIS A 187 12.42 -5.03 -19.62
N ASP A 188 13.13 -5.14 -18.48
CA ASP A 188 14.38 -5.88 -18.31
C ASP A 188 14.23 -7.22 -17.58
N GLY A 189 13.05 -7.67 -17.31
CA GLY A 189 12.80 -8.88 -16.54
C GLY A 189 12.42 -8.65 -15.10
N GLU A 190 12.74 -7.51 -14.52
CA GLU A 190 12.43 -7.14 -13.14
C GLU A 190 11.57 -5.87 -13.03
N HIS A 191 11.58 -5.00 -14.04
CA HIS A 191 10.80 -3.76 -14.03
C HIS A 191 9.68 -3.80 -15.06
N TYR A 192 8.58 -3.13 -14.74
CA TYR A 192 7.45 -2.97 -15.68
C TYR A 192 6.74 -1.64 -15.46
N ASP A 193 6.26 -1.07 -16.58
CA ASP A 193 5.31 0.03 -16.55
C ASP A 193 3.91 -0.53 -16.43
N LEU A 194 3.14 0.09 -15.58
CA LEU A 194 1.75 -0.21 -15.36
C LEU A 194 0.90 0.95 -15.85
N GLU A 195 -0.03 0.66 -16.76
CA GLU A 195 -1.13 1.56 -17.09
C GLU A 195 -2.39 1.11 -16.37
N HIS A 196 -2.88 1.94 -15.46
CA HIS A 196 -4.12 1.69 -14.73
C HIS A 196 -5.28 2.37 -15.43
N PHE A 197 -6.21 1.58 -15.95
CA PHE A 197 -7.42 2.04 -16.62
C PHE A 197 -8.60 2.04 -15.65
N GLN A 198 -9.31 3.16 -15.60
CA GLN A 198 -10.61 3.28 -14.94
C GLN A 198 -11.63 3.81 -15.94
N LEU A 199 -12.69 3.04 -16.17
CA LEU A 199 -13.85 3.45 -16.94
C LEU A 199 -14.92 3.85 -15.94
N LEU A 200 -15.28 5.11 -15.95
CA LEU A 200 -16.22 5.72 -15.02
C LEU A 200 -17.48 6.16 -15.79
N PRO A 201 -18.69 5.92 -15.27
CA PRO A 201 -19.90 6.39 -15.90
C PRO A 201 -19.96 7.92 -15.87
N ALA A 202 -20.43 8.53 -16.94
CA ALA A 202 -20.59 9.98 -17.05
C ALA A 202 -21.71 10.31 -18.04
N ASN A 203 -22.90 10.68 -17.57
CA ASN A 203 -24.04 11.16 -18.38
C ASN A 203 -24.35 10.27 -19.61
N GLY A 204 -24.46 8.95 -19.43
CA GLY A 204 -24.73 8.00 -20.49
C GLY A 204 -23.52 7.59 -21.35
N HIS A 205 -22.35 8.09 -21.04
CA HIS A 205 -21.09 7.76 -21.70
C HIS A 205 -20.06 7.21 -20.70
N TRP A 206 -18.96 6.66 -21.20
CA TRP A 206 -17.82 6.27 -20.39
C TRP A 206 -16.73 7.35 -20.42
N ARG A 207 -16.30 7.80 -19.26
CA ARG A 207 -15.07 8.59 -19.09
C ARG A 207 -13.94 7.63 -18.78
N VAL A 208 -12.92 7.61 -19.62
CA VAL A 208 -11.72 6.79 -19.42
C VAL A 208 -10.65 7.62 -18.75
N ARG A 209 -10.09 7.11 -17.67
CA ARG A 209 -8.88 7.63 -17.03
C ARG A 209 -7.77 6.60 -17.13
N VAL A 210 -6.60 7.03 -17.58
CA VAL A 210 -5.40 6.20 -17.66
C VAL A 210 -4.30 6.86 -16.86
N ARG A 211 -3.73 6.11 -15.91
CA ARG A 211 -2.61 6.55 -15.08
C ARG A 211 -1.46 5.58 -15.23
N ARG A 212 -0.24 6.13 -15.23
CA ARG A 212 0.98 5.34 -15.48
C ARG A 212 1.93 5.45 -14.32
N THR A 213 2.58 4.35 -14.01
CA THR A 213 3.65 4.28 -13.01
C THR A 213 4.54 3.07 -13.28
N THR A 214 5.78 3.12 -12.82
CA THR A 214 6.72 2.01 -12.94
C THR A 214 6.84 1.28 -11.61
N TYR A 215 7.05 -0.03 -11.68
CA TYR A 215 7.30 -0.90 -10.55
C TYR A 215 8.55 -1.75 -10.77
N TRP A 216 9.23 -2.04 -9.69
CA TRP A 216 10.18 -3.12 -9.61
C TRP A 216 9.47 -4.39 -9.12
N ALA A 217 9.51 -5.47 -9.89
CA ALA A 217 8.99 -6.77 -9.49
C ALA A 217 9.93 -7.40 -8.45
N LEU A 218 9.89 -6.85 -7.24
CA LEU A 218 10.78 -7.20 -6.13
C LEU A 218 10.35 -8.55 -5.51
N GLY A 219 10.98 -9.65 -5.93
CA GLY A 219 10.71 -11.00 -5.44
C GLY A 219 11.02 -11.17 -3.96
N ARG A 220 10.46 -12.23 -3.36
CA ARG A 220 10.52 -12.47 -1.91
C ARG A 220 11.93 -12.62 -1.37
N ASP A 221 12.78 -13.40 -2.05
CA ASP A 221 14.17 -13.63 -1.60
C ASP A 221 14.97 -12.34 -1.61
N ARG A 222 14.79 -11.52 -2.64
CA ARG A 222 15.48 -10.22 -2.76
C ARG A 222 15.04 -9.27 -1.65
N LEU A 223 13.73 -9.13 -1.43
CA LEU A 223 13.21 -8.27 -0.37
C LEU A 223 13.65 -8.75 1.02
N THR A 224 13.64 -10.06 1.26
CA THR A 224 14.15 -10.64 2.51
C THR A 224 15.62 -10.28 2.74
N SER A 225 16.47 -10.41 1.71
CA SER A 225 17.89 -10.06 1.79
C SER A 225 18.12 -8.57 2.07
N LEU A 226 17.34 -7.70 1.42
CA LEU A 226 17.43 -6.24 1.64
C LEU A 226 16.97 -5.87 3.06
N ALA A 227 15.90 -6.50 3.57
CA ALA A 227 15.42 -6.26 4.92
C ALA A 227 16.44 -6.75 5.97
N ALA A 228 17.03 -7.93 5.77
CA ALA A 228 18.13 -8.41 6.64
C ALA A 228 19.32 -7.45 6.62
N GLY A 229 19.73 -6.97 5.43
CA GLY A 229 20.78 -5.97 5.26
C GLY A 229 20.49 -4.62 5.93
N ALA A 230 19.22 -4.25 6.07
CA ALA A 230 18.79 -3.06 6.80
C ALA A 230 18.70 -3.29 8.33
N GLY A 231 19.04 -4.48 8.83
CA GLY A 231 19.10 -4.82 10.26
C GLY A 231 17.78 -5.34 10.84
N PHE A 232 16.91 -5.87 10.01
CA PHE A 232 15.76 -6.64 10.46
C PHE A 232 16.14 -8.10 10.73
N VAL A 233 15.47 -8.71 11.71
CA VAL A 233 15.64 -10.10 12.15
C VAL A 233 14.29 -10.81 12.17
N ASP A 234 14.27 -12.12 12.40
CA ASP A 234 13.05 -12.93 12.46
C ASP A 234 12.15 -12.77 11.21
N LEU A 235 12.80 -12.67 10.04
CA LEU A 235 12.12 -12.48 8.78
C LEU A 235 11.33 -13.73 8.36
N GLY A 236 10.08 -13.55 8.02
CA GLY A 236 9.23 -14.65 7.53
C GLY A 236 8.10 -14.12 6.65
N TRP A 237 7.74 -14.90 5.66
CA TRP A 237 6.59 -14.60 4.81
C TRP A 237 5.32 -15.25 5.35
N ARG A 238 4.22 -14.52 5.27
CA ARG A 238 2.87 -15.00 5.53
C ARG A 238 2.04 -14.84 4.27
N MET A 239 1.42 -15.94 3.85
CA MET A 239 0.67 -15.96 2.61
C MET A 239 -0.80 -15.55 2.84
N PRO A 240 -1.52 -15.10 1.79
CA PRO A 240 -2.91 -14.68 1.91
C PRO A 240 -3.83 -15.71 2.57
N GLN A 241 -3.59 -17.00 2.32
CA GLN A 241 -4.38 -18.11 2.89
C GLN A 241 -4.20 -18.23 4.41
N GLU A 242 -3.05 -17.77 4.94
CA GLU A 242 -2.75 -17.83 6.37
C GLU A 242 -3.28 -16.61 7.12
N THR A 243 -3.26 -15.43 6.47
CA THR A 243 -3.53 -14.16 7.13
C THR A 243 -4.90 -13.57 6.82
N GLY A 244 -5.50 -13.95 5.69
CA GLY A 244 -6.66 -13.25 5.14
C GLY A 244 -6.34 -11.89 4.50
N PHE A 245 -5.07 -11.43 4.55
CA PHE A 245 -4.63 -10.27 3.80
C PHE A 245 -4.49 -10.64 2.31
N PHE A 246 -4.82 -9.72 1.42
CA PHE A 246 -4.93 -10.03 -0.02
C PHE A 246 -3.60 -10.21 -0.77
N GLN A 247 -2.47 -9.89 -0.13
CA GLN A 247 -1.12 -10.02 -0.68
C GLN A 247 -0.21 -10.79 0.30
N PRO A 248 0.88 -11.41 -0.21
CA PRO A 248 1.96 -11.90 0.64
C PRO A 248 2.51 -10.79 1.54
N LEU A 249 2.77 -11.09 2.80
CA LEU A 249 3.30 -10.20 3.81
C LEU A 249 4.66 -10.68 4.30
N LEU A 250 5.68 -9.85 4.15
CA LEU A 250 6.93 -9.98 4.90
C LEU A 250 6.69 -9.47 6.32
N VAL A 251 6.94 -10.31 7.29
CA VAL A 251 6.89 -10.01 8.73
C VAL A 251 8.32 -10.07 9.27
N ALA A 252 8.76 -9.03 9.96
CA ALA A 252 10.11 -8.97 10.51
C ALA A 252 10.16 -8.15 11.81
N ARG A 253 11.24 -8.28 12.56
CA ARG A 253 11.49 -7.51 13.78
C ARG A 253 12.67 -6.58 13.59
N ALA A 254 12.60 -5.37 14.14
CA ALA A 254 13.77 -4.51 14.24
C ALA A 254 14.82 -5.17 15.15
N GLY A 255 16.04 -5.39 14.65
CA GLY A 255 17.16 -5.88 15.47
C GLY A 255 17.46 -4.92 16.64
N MET A 256 18.00 -5.45 17.73
CA MET A 256 18.41 -4.67 18.91
C MET A 256 19.56 -3.71 18.59
#